data_19d9d5aa09a6e82671bb9feb37497433
#
_entry.id   19d9d5aa09a6e82671bb9feb37497433
#
_cell.length_a   1.000
_cell.length_b   1.000
_cell.length_c   1.000
_cell.angle_alpha   90.00
_cell.angle_beta   90.00
_cell.angle_gamma   90.00
#
_symmetry.space_group_name_H-M   'P 1'
#
loop_
_entity.id
_entity.type
_entity.pdbx_description
1 polymer ?
#
loop_
_entity_poly.entity_id
_entity_poly.type
_entity_poly.pdbx_seq_one_letter_code
_entity_poly.pdbx_strand_id
1 'polypeptide(L)'
;MCFCLVRTDASGKPQQGITFLLIDMTTPGVRVDPIIMTSGEHIQNAIFFDDVRVPKANVIGKVNEGWTVAKYLLEFERGGSSYGPRLKARVGSLRRVAAEAGTGPDMLARLSQAEADASALEAAELMMMSELSGGGTPGLKASMMKIKGTELSQRLTELALEIAGNWARPFQPHHTNPGGEVVNAPSGSAALVGPESAVTVSAKYLNDRAGSIYAGSNEIQRNILAKAQLGL
;
A
#
# COMPACT_ATOMS: atom_id res chain seq x y z
N MET A 1 13.99 -15.06 2.38
CA MET A 1 13.19 -15.86 1.42
C MET A 1 12.28 -14.91 0.65
N CYS A 2 12.17 -15.14 -0.68
CA CYS A 2 11.23 -14.46 -1.56
C CYS A 2 10.35 -15.51 -2.22
N PHE A 3 9.06 -15.27 -2.40
CA PHE A 3 8.26 -16.09 -3.29
C PHE A 3 8.27 -15.48 -4.70
N CYS A 4 8.30 -16.32 -5.70
CA CYS A 4 8.38 -15.89 -7.09
C CYS A 4 7.46 -16.74 -7.99
N LEU A 5 6.75 -16.08 -8.87
CA LEU A 5 5.98 -16.71 -9.94
C LEU A 5 6.87 -16.76 -11.18
N VAL A 6 7.29 -17.95 -11.56
CA VAL A 6 8.20 -18.16 -12.69
C VAL A 6 7.51 -18.88 -13.83
N ARG A 7 7.90 -18.53 -15.06
CA ARG A 7 7.41 -19.21 -16.27
C ARG A 7 8.19 -20.50 -16.45
N THR A 8 7.53 -21.64 -16.33
CA THR A 8 8.12 -22.97 -16.52
C THR A 8 7.66 -23.67 -17.78
N ASP A 9 6.52 -23.24 -18.36
CA ASP A 9 6.01 -23.70 -19.63
C ASP A 9 5.32 -22.53 -20.37
N ALA A 10 5.60 -22.35 -21.64
CA ALA A 10 5.04 -21.31 -22.50
C ALA A 10 4.08 -21.84 -23.57
N SER A 11 3.75 -23.14 -23.55
CA SER A 11 2.93 -23.79 -24.59
C SER A 11 1.42 -23.48 -24.49
N GLY A 12 0.95 -23.01 -23.30
CA GLY A 12 -0.46 -22.79 -23.00
C GLY A 12 -0.86 -21.32 -22.92
N LYS A 13 -2.02 -21.06 -22.25
CA LYS A 13 -2.48 -19.71 -21.96
C LYS A 13 -1.52 -18.99 -20.99
N PRO A 14 -1.51 -17.63 -20.96
CA PRO A 14 -0.59 -16.87 -20.10
C PRO A 14 -0.58 -17.27 -18.61
N GLN A 15 -1.70 -17.76 -18.07
CA GLN A 15 -1.83 -18.20 -16.69
C GLN A 15 -1.40 -19.65 -16.45
N GLN A 16 -1.29 -20.45 -17.52
CA GLN A 16 -0.80 -21.84 -17.47
C GLN A 16 0.71 -21.83 -17.55
N GLY A 17 1.37 -22.85 -17.03
CA GLY A 17 2.82 -22.96 -17.08
C GLY A 17 3.56 -21.97 -16.16
N ILE A 18 2.91 -21.49 -15.11
CA ILE A 18 3.51 -20.71 -14.03
C ILE A 18 3.72 -21.63 -12.84
N THR A 19 4.91 -21.59 -12.26
CA THR A 19 5.25 -22.32 -11.02
C THR A 19 5.53 -21.33 -9.90
N PHE A 20 5.05 -21.63 -8.71
CA PHE A 20 5.29 -20.82 -7.50
C PHE A 20 6.50 -21.38 -6.77
N LEU A 21 7.55 -20.57 -6.61
CA LEU A 21 8.81 -20.95 -5.97
C LEU A 21 9.09 -20.12 -4.72
N LEU A 22 9.71 -20.75 -3.73
CA LEU A 22 10.39 -20.05 -2.64
C LEU A 22 11.89 -19.98 -2.95
N ILE A 23 12.42 -18.76 -3.04
CA ILE A 23 13.82 -18.50 -3.35
C ILE A 23 14.52 -17.96 -2.10
N ASP A 24 15.63 -18.58 -1.73
CA ASP A 24 16.50 -18.03 -0.70
C ASP A 24 17.25 -16.82 -1.29
N MET A 25 17.09 -15.67 -0.67
CA MET A 25 17.69 -14.41 -1.13
C MET A 25 19.22 -14.37 -0.99
N THR A 26 19.79 -15.33 -0.28
CA THR A 26 21.26 -15.49 -0.15
C THR A 26 21.86 -16.41 -1.23
N THR A 27 21.01 -16.98 -2.11
CA THR A 27 21.46 -17.87 -3.18
C THR A 27 22.35 -17.10 -4.18
N PRO A 28 23.49 -17.67 -4.61
CA PRO A 28 24.32 -17.08 -5.66
C PRO A 28 23.50 -16.76 -6.92
N GLY A 29 23.71 -15.56 -7.49
CA GLY A 29 22.96 -15.06 -8.63
C GLY A 29 21.75 -14.18 -8.24
N VAL A 30 21.38 -14.10 -6.96
CA VAL A 30 20.39 -13.13 -6.49
C VAL A 30 21.08 -11.81 -6.19
N ARG A 31 20.62 -10.73 -6.83
CA ARG A 31 21.06 -9.36 -6.55
C ARG A 31 19.86 -8.49 -6.20
N VAL A 32 20.03 -7.67 -5.17
CA VAL A 32 18.99 -6.77 -4.66
C VAL A 32 19.51 -5.34 -4.75
N ASP A 33 18.84 -4.52 -5.53
CA ASP A 33 19.16 -3.09 -5.69
C ASP A 33 18.06 -2.22 -5.06
N PRO A 34 18.40 -1.17 -4.32
CA PRO A 34 17.43 -0.30 -3.72
C PRO A 34 16.65 0.51 -4.77
N ILE A 35 15.34 0.64 -4.59
CA ILE A 35 14.52 1.63 -5.30
C ILE A 35 14.32 2.81 -4.36
N ILE A 36 14.89 3.96 -4.72
CA ILE A 36 14.71 5.18 -3.95
C ILE A 36 13.39 5.81 -4.35
N MET A 37 12.50 5.92 -3.38
CA MET A 37 11.18 6.51 -3.57
C MET A 37 11.27 8.02 -3.82
N THR A 38 10.23 8.62 -4.37
CA THR A 38 10.14 10.07 -4.56
C THR A 38 10.27 10.86 -3.24
N SER A 39 9.96 10.23 -2.12
CA SER A 39 10.19 10.76 -0.76
C SER A 39 11.66 10.76 -0.32
N GLY A 40 12.56 10.16 -1.09
CA GLY A 40 13.97 9.95 -0.72
C GLY A 40 14.22 8.69 0.11
N GLU A 41 13.20 7.93 0.43
CA GLU A 41 13.28 6.75 1.29
C GLU A 41 13.57 5.48 0.48
N HIS A 42 14.27 4.55 1.11
CA HIS A 42 14.48 3.19 0.61
C HIS A 42 13.47 2.24 1.27
N ILE A 43 12.36 1.96 0.60
CA ILE A 43 11.27 1.09 1.09
C ILE A 43 11.12 -0.16 0.23
N GLN A 44 11.52 -0.08 -1.04
CA GLN A 44 11.35 -1.14 -2.03
C GLN A 44 12.68 -1.47 -2.71
N ASN A 45 12.75 -2.66 -3.32
CA ASN A 45 13.92 -3.14 -4.01
C ASN A 45 13.56 -3.69 -5.39
N ALA A 46 14.48 -3.55 -6.34
CA ALA A 46 14.53 -4.37 -7.54
C ALA A 46 15.33 -5.65 -7.25
N ILE A 47 14.78 -6.78 -7.63
CA ILE A 47 15.44 -8.08 -7.42
C ILE A 47 15.76 -8.67 -8.78
N PHE A 48 17.01 -9.07 -8.96
CA PHE A 48 17.52 -9.69 -10.17
C PHE A 48 17.93 -11.12 -9.87
N PHE A 49 17.56 -12.02 -10.78
CA PHE A 49 17.89 -13.43 -10.70
C PHE A 49 18.70 -13.80 -11.95
N ASP A 50 19.97 -14.18 -11.75
CA ASP A 50 20.88 -14.56 -12.81
C ASP A 50 21.39 -15.99 -12.55
N ASP A 51 20.96 -16.94 -13.36
CA ASP A 51 21.24 -18.38 -13.20
C ASP A 51 21.02 -18.96 -11.80
N VAL A 52 20.05 -18.42 -11.08
CA VAL A 52 19.73 -18.84 -9.70
C VAL A 52 19.18 -20.26 -9.70
N ARG A 53 19.84 -21.16 -8.97
CA ARG A 53 19.43 -22.55 -8.81
C ARG A 53 18.56 -22.72 -7.57
N VAL A 54 17.31 -23.10 -7.78
CA VAL A 54 16.33 -23.31 -6.70
C VAL A 54 16.07 -24.80 -6.53
N PRO A 55 16.15 -25.35 -5.31
CA PRO A 55 15.80 -26.75 -5.07
C PRO A 55 14.35 -27.06 -5.46
N LYS A 56 14.09 -28.22 -6.07
CA LYS A 56 12.72 -28.64 -6.43
C LYS A 56 11.79 -28.75 -5.20
N ALA A 57 12.34 -28.98 -4.03
CA ALA A 57 11.57 -28.98 -2.77
C ALA A 57 10.97 -27.62 -2.40
N ASN A 58 11.45 -26.53 -3.01
CA ASN A 58 10.97 -25.19 -2.79
C ASN A 58 9.79 -24.82 -3.72
N VAL A 59 9.27 -25.76 -4.50
CA VAL A 59 8.02 -25.58 -5.26
C VAL A 59 6.85 -25.63 -4.30
N ILE A 60 6.02 -24.60 -4.32
CA ILE A 60 4.75 -24.57 -3.58
C ILE A 60 3.61 -24.98 -4.51
N GLY A 61 2.91 -26.04 -4.14
CA GLY A 61 1.90 -26.66 -5.00
C GLY A 61 2.53 -27.55 -6.07
N LYS A 62 2.02 -27.48 -7.30
CA LYS A 62 2.51 -28.29 -8.43
C LYS A 62 3.20 -27.41 -9.47
N VAL A 63 4.17 -28.00 -10.16
CA VAL A 63 4.81 -27.38 -11.33
C VAL A 63 3.72 -27.02 -12.36
N ASN A 64 3.81 -25.84 -12.94
CA ASN A 64 2.86 -25.27 -13.91
C ASN A 64 1.47 -24.89 -13.36
N GLU A 65 1.20 -25.08 -12.08
CA GLU A 65 -0.08 -24.73 -11.42
C GLU A 65 0.06 -23.57 -10.39
N GLY A 66 1.18 -22.87 -10.37
CA GLY A 66 1.49 -21.81 -9.39
C GLY A 66 0.54 -20.62 -9.45
N TRP A 67 -0.16 -20.38 -10.57
CA TRP A 67 -1.19 -19.35 -10.66
C TRP A 67 -2.37 -19.61 -9.72
N THR A 68 -2.71 -20.87 -9.47
CA THR A 68 -3.76 -21.26 -8.50
C THR A 68 -3.30 -20.92 -7.08
N VAL A 69 -2.03 -21.16 -6.74
CA VAL A 69 -1.45 -20.78 -5.44
C VAL A 69 -1.47 -19.26 -5.26
N ALA A 70 -1.07 -18.52 -6.30
CA ALA A 70 -1.10 -17.05 -6.26
C ALA A 70 -2.51 -16.49 -6.06
N LYS A 71 -3.53 -17.04 -6.74
CA LYS A 71 -4.91 -16.62 -6.53
C LYS A 71 -5.37 -16.86 -5.09
N TYR A 72 -5.06 -18.00 -4.54
CA TYR A 72 -5.37 -18.33 -3.15
C TYR A 72 -4.74 -17.33 -2.17
N LEU A 73 -3.44 -17.04 -2.32
CA LEU A 73 -2.74 -16.03 -1.52
C LEU A 73 -3.42 -14.65 -1.61
N LEU A 74 -3.73 -14.20 -2.85
CA LEU A 74 -4.33 -12.90 -3.09
C LEU A 74 -5.75 -12.75 -2.51
N GLU A 75 -6.48 -13.85 -2.32
CA GLU A 75 -7.80 -13.82 -1.65
C GLU A 75 -7.65 -13.37 -0.19
N PHE A 76 -6.63 -13.85 0.51
CA PHE A 76 -6.37 -13.47 1.90
C PHE A 76 -5.80 -12.05 2.00
N GLU A 77 -4.91 -11.64 1.11
CA GLU A 77 -4.36 -10.29 1.11
C GLU A 77 -5.45 -9.22 0.90
N ARG A 78 -6.41 -9.48 0.02
CA ARG A 78 -7.51 -8.54 -0.23
C ARG A 78 -8.43 -8.34 0.96
N GLY A 79 -8.58 -9.35 1.82
CA GLY A 79 -9.41 -9.27 3.03
C GLY A 79 -8.69 -8.71 4.25
N GLY A 80 -7.35 -8.60 4.24
CA GLY A 80 -6.53 -8.25 5.40
C GLY A 80 -6.24 -6.76 5.60
N SER A 81 -6.58 -5.90 4.67
CA SER A 81 -6.31 -4.46 4.78
C SER A 81 -7.45 -3.75 5.50
N SER A 82 -7.27 -3.46 6.79
CA SER A 82 -8.19 -2.59 7.53
C SER A 82 -7.86 -1.12 7.25
N TYR A 83 -8.69 -0.47 6.46
CA TYR A 83 -8.57 0.96 6.14
C TYR A 83 -9.30 1.84 7.14
N GLY A 84 -10.54 1.49 7.51
CA GLY A 84 -11.45 2.32 8.28
C GLY A 84 -10.85 2.81 9.59
N PRO A 85 -10.48 1.94 10.56
CA PRO A 85 -9.92 2.35 11.84
C PRO A 85 -8.64 3.17 11.71
N ARG A 86 -7.75 2.78 10.79
CA ARG A 86 -6.50 3.49 10.52
C ARG A 86 -6.73 4.90 9.99
N LEU A 87 -7.66 5.06 9.05
CA LEU A 87 -7.97 6.36 8.45
C LEU A 87 -8.74 7.25 9.44
N LYS A 88 -9.62 6.70 10.28
CA LYS A 88 -10.24 7.44 11.39
C LYS A 88 -9.20 7.99 12.37
N ALA A 89 -8.26 7.17 12.80
CA ALA A 89 -7.17 7.61 13.68
C ALA A 89 -6.37 8.75 13.04
N ARG A 90 -6.11 8.66 11.72
CA ARG A 90 -5.42 9.71 10.97
C ARG A 90 -6.24 11.01 10.90
N VAL A 91 -7.55 10.95 10.64
CA VAL A 91 -8.44 12.12 10.70
C VAL A 91 -8.38 12.77 12.07
N GLY A 92 -8.47 11.98 13.15
CA GLY A 92 -8.37 12.49 14.52
C GLY A 92 -7.06 13.21 14.80
N SER A 93 -5.92 12.67 14.27
CA SER A 93 -4.62 13.33 14.34
C SER A 93 -4.60 14.66 13.55
N LEU A 94 -5.12 14.66 12.32
CA LEU A 94 -5.18 15.88 11.50
C LEU A 94 -6.08 16.97 12.12
N ARG A 95 -7.17 16.61 12.79
CA ARG A 95 -8.01 17.57 13.50
C ARG A 95 -7.24 18.29 14.62
N ARG A 96 -6.41 17.58 15.38
CA ARG A 96 -5.57 18.20 16.41
C ARG A 96 -4.58 19.19 15.81
N VAL A 97 -3.87 18.76 14.76
CA VAL A 97 -2.90 19.63 14.07
C VAL A 97 -3.58 20.83 13.43
N ALA A 98 -4.77 20.65 12.84
CA ALA A 98 -5.55 21.72 12.25
C ALA A 98 -6.00 22.75 13.30
N ALA A 99 -6.39 22.30 14.50
CA ALA A 99 -6.74 23.18 15.62
C ALA A 99 -5.53 23.98 16.12
N GLU A 100 -4.37 23.33 16.27
CA GLU A 100 -3.11 23.96 16.65
C GLU A 100 -2.63 24.98 15.62
N ALA A 101 -2.84 24.69 14.33
CA ALA A 101 -2.51 25.59 13.23
C ALA A 101 -3.53 26.73 13.02
N GLY A 102 -4.64 26.72 13.74
CA GLY A 102 -5.69 27.73 13.63
C GLY A 102 -6.40 27.74 12.26
N THR A 103 -6.59 26.56 11.65
CA THR A 103 -7.21 26.46 10.33
C THR A 103 -8.69 26.85 10.37
N GLY A 104 -9.18 27.41 9.27
CA GLY A 104 -10.56 27.90 9.16
C GLY A 104 -11.63 26.80 9.06
N PRO A 105 -12.92 27.19 9.09
CA PRO A 105 -14.05 26.26 9.11
C PRO A 105 -14.14 25.36 7.87
N ASP A 106 -13.65 25.79 6.73
CA ASP A 106 -13.60 24.97 5.52
C ASP A 106 -12.75 23.70 5.71
N MET A 107 -11.55 23.84 6.28
CA MET A 107 -10.71 22.68 6.58
C MET A 107 -11.39 21.72 7.56
N LEU A 108 -12.07 22.25 8.58
CA LEU A 108 -12.78 21.43 9.55
C LEU A 108 -13.96 20.68 8.89
N ALA A 109 -14.67 21.31 7.96
CA ALA A 109 -15.74 20.66 7.19
C ALA A 109 -15.20 19.51 6.33
N ARG A 110 -14.08 19.73 5.64
CA ARG A 110 -13.39 18.69 4.82
C ARG A 110 -12.89 17.52 5.67
N LEU A 111 -12.37 17.79 6.87
CA LEU A 111 -11.99 16.75 7.82
C LEU A 111 -13.21 15.98 8.36
N SER A 112 -14.34 16.65 8.58
CA SER A 112 -15.59 15.98 8.98
C SER A 112 -16.13 15.07 7.90
N GLN A 113 -16.07 15.49 6.62
CA GLN A 113 -16.42 14.62 5.50
C GLN A 113 -15.50 13.40 5.43
N ALA A 114 -14.18 13.59 5.62
CA ALA A 114 -13.23 12.47 5.63
C ALA A 114 -13.48 11.49 6.79
N GLU A 115 -13.92 11.99 7.95
CA GLU A 115 -14.31 11.16 9.10
C GLU A 115 -15.56 10.33 8.81
N ALA A 116 -16.56 10.93 8.17
CA ALA A 116 -17.77 10.22 7.75
C ALA A 116 -17.43 9.10 6.74
N ASP A 117 -16.57 9.41 5.75
CA ASP A 117 -16.12 8.43 4.77
C ASP A 117 -15.33 7.28 5.41
N ALA A 118 -14.44 7.58 6.38
CA ALA A 118 -13.69 6.58 7.12
C ALA A 118 -14.59 5.70 7.99
N SER A 119 -15.63 6.29 8.59
CA SER A 119 -16.61 5.54 9.41
C SER A 119 -17.50 4.63 8.56
N ALA A 120 -17.90 5.08 7.37
CA ALA A 120 -18.63 4.24 6.42
C ALA A 120 -17.77 3.07 5.93
N LEU A 121 -16.47 3.32 5.69
CA LEU A 121 -15.53 2.28 5.30
C LEU A 121 -15.31 1.25 6.42
N GLU A 122 -15.17 1.69 7.67
CA GLU A 122 -15.06 0.81 8.84
C GLU A 122 -16.31 -0.07 9.00
N ALA A 123 -17.50 0.49 8.84
CA ALA A 123 -18.75 -0.29 8.89
C ALA A 123 -18.78 -1.36 7.78
N ALA A 124 -18.37 -1.02 6.56
CA ALA A 124 -18.30 -1.96 5.45
C ALA A 124 -17.26 -3.07 5.70
N GLU A 125 -16.12 -2.76 6.31
CA GLU A 125 -15.10 -3.73 6.71
C GLU A 125 -15.63 -4.70 7.78
N LEU A 126 -16.33 -4.20 8.80
CA LEU A 126 -16.94 -5.03 9.84
C LEU A 126 -18.01 -5.98 9.27
N MET A 127 -18.83 -5.50 8.34
CA MET A 127 -19.80 -6.35 7.62
C MET A 127 -19.10 -7.45 6.83
N MET A 128 -18.02 -7.13 6.11
CA MET A 128 -17.25 -8.13 5.36
C MET A 128 -16.61 -9.15 6.30
N MET A 129 -16.02 -8.70 7.41
CA MET A 129 -15.42 -9.61 8.41
C MET A 129 -16.46 -10.56 9.02
N SER A 130 -17.67 -10.07 9.30
CA SER A 130 -18.78 -10.89 9.78
C SER A 130 -19.17 -11.97 8.76
N GLU A 131 -19.24 -11.63 7.48
CA GLU A 131 -19.52 -12.59 6.41
C GLU A 131 -18.41 -13.65 6.27
N LEU A 132 -17.13 -13.21 6.35
CA LEU A 132 -15.98 -14.12 6.31
C LEU A 132 -15.98 -15.10 7.48
N SER A 133 -16.31 -14.65 8.69
CA SER A 133 -16.39 -15.51 9.87
C SER A 133 -17.54 -16.54 9.78
N GLY A 134 -18.57 -16.24 8.98
CA GLY A 134 -19.64 -17.15 8.62
C GLY A 134 -19.31 -18.12 7.46
N GLY A 135 -18.06 -18.15 6.98
CA GLY A 135 -17.63 -19.02 5.87
C GLY A 135 -17.86 -18.42 4.47
N GLY A 136 -18.22 -17.14 4.39
CA GLY A 136 -18.32 -16.41 3.13
C GLY A 136 -16.96 -16.05 2.53
N THR A 137 -16.99 -15.35 1.41
CA THR A 137 -15.78 -14.82 0.74
C THR A 137 -15.81 -13.29 0.70
N PRO A 138 -14.65 -12.61 0.66
CA PRO A 138 -14.58 -11.14 0.58
C PRO A 138 -15.28 -10.59 -0.66
N GLY A 139 -15.29 -11.36 -1.75
CA GLY A 139 -15.95 -11.02 -3.00
C GLY A 139 -15.59 -9.64 -3.53
N LEU A 140 -16.60 -8.97 -4.10
CA LEU A 140 -16.45 -7.63 -4.68
C LEU A 140 -16.22 -6.52 -3.65
N LYS A 141 -16.60 -6.75 -2.39
CA LYS A 141 -16.42 -5.78 -1.30
C LYS A 141 -14.95 -5.44 -1.09
N ALA A 142 -14.05 -6.42 -1.21
CA ALA A 142 -12.61 -6.20 -1.11
C ALA A 142 -12.08 -5.20 -2.16
N SER A 143 -12.56 -5.31 -3.40
CA SER A 143 -12.19 -4.35 -4.47
C SER A 143 -12.71 -2.94 -4.18
N MET A 144 -13.95 -2.81 -3.70
CA MET A 144 -14.53 -1.52 -3.30
C MET A 144 -13.75 -0.88 -2.15
N MET A 145 -13.41 -1.66 -1.13
CA MET A 145 -12.65 -1.17 0.02
C MET A 145 -11.26 -0.71 -0.36
N LYS A 146 -10.58 -1.46 -1.24
CA LYS A 146 -9.27 -1.06 -1.75
C LYS A 146 -9.35 0.29 -2.46
N ILE A 147 -10.31 0.50 -3.35
CA ILE A 147 -10.51 1.77 -4.06
C ILE A 147 -10.76 2.90 -3.05
N LYS A 148 -11.80 2.76 -2.23
CA LYS A 148 -12.22 3.80 -1.28
C LYS A 148 -11.16 4.09 -0.21
N GLY A 149 -10.51 3.05 0.30
CA GLY A 149 -9.46 3.18 1.30
C GLY A 149 -8.24 3.93 0.78
N THR A 150 -7.78 3.61 -0.44
CA THR A 150 -6.62 4.29 -1.04
C THR A 150 -6.95 5.73 -1.45
N GLU A 151 -8.12 5.99 -2.02
CA GLU A 151 -8.55 7.35 -2.39
C GLU A 151 -8.70 8.25 -1.14
N LEU A 152 -9.29 7.74 -0.06
CA LEU A 152 -9.39 8.48 1.19
C LEU A 152 -8.03 8.71 1.83
N SER A 153 -7.14 7.70 1.80
CA SER A 153 -5.76 7.85 2.29
C SER A 153 -5.04 8.98 1.56
N GLN A 154 -5.11 9.01 0.22
CA GLN A 154 -4.51 10.08 -0.59
C GLN A 154 -5.09 11.45 -0.26
N ARG A 155 -6.41 11.57 -0.15
CA ARG A 155 -7.07 12.82 0.26
C ARG A 155 -6.60 13.30 1.64
N LEU A 156 -6.41 12.40 2.60
CA LEU A 156 -5.88 12.76 3.92
C LEU A 156 -4.42 13.24 3.86
N THR A 157 -3.61 12.76 2.93
CA THR A 157 -2.26 13.31 2.73
C THR A 157 -2.29 14.72 2.13
N GLU A 158 -3.24 14.99 1.25
CA GLU A 158 -3.46 16.33 0.68
C GLU A 158 -3.90 17.32 1.75
N LEU A 159 -4.89 16.95 2.57
CA LEU A 159 -5.31 17.78 3.70
C LEU A 159 -4.15 18.05 4.68
N ALA A 160 -3.30 17.04 4.94
CA ALA A 160 -2.12 17.22 5.78
C ALA A 160 -1.15 18.25 5.21
N LEU A 161 -0.89 18.25 3.89
CA LEU A 161 -0.06 19.26 3.22
C LEU A 161 -0.65 20.66 3.35
N GLU A 162 -1.96 20.81 3.15
CA GLU A 162 -2.63 22.09 3.26
C GLU A 162 -2.57 22.64 4.69
N ILE A 163 -2.77 21.79 5.71
CA ILE A 163 -2.66 22.16 7.13
C ILE A 163 -1.23 22.57 7.48
N ALA A 164 -0.23 21.82 7.00
CA ALA A 164 1.17 22.12 7.27
C ALA A 164 1.65 23.38 6.52
N GLY A 165 1.06 23.70 5.37
CA GLY A 165 1.39 24.88 4.58
C GLY A 165 2.89 24.92 4.22
N ASN A 166 3.55 26.05 4.52
CA ASN A 166 4.97 26.24 4.21
C ASN A 166 5.90 25.28 5.01
N TRP A 167 5.46 24.77 6.15
CA TRP A 167 6.24 23.82 6.96
C TRP A 167 6.36 22.43 6.32
N ALA A 168 5.57 22.12 5.31
CA ALA A 168 5.72 20.90 4.52
C ALA A 168 6.89 20.93 3.52
N ARG A 169 7.51 22.11 3.25
CA ARG A 169 8.55 22.28 2.23
C ARG A 169 9.95 21.85 2.65
N PRO A 170 10.40 22.06 3.90
CA PRO A 170 11.76 21.67 4.29
C PRO A 170 11.94 20.15 4.16
N PHE A 171 13.01 19.73 3.47
CA PHE A 171 13.44 18.35 3.43
C PHE A 171 14.29 18.07 4.69
N GLN A 172 13.75 17.26 5.58
CA GLN A 172 14.32 17.00 6.91
C GLN A 172 14.57 15.49 7.15
N PRO A 173 15.47 14.86 6.38
CA PRO A 173 15.65 13.42 6.41
C PRO A 173 16.06 12.86 7.77
N HIS A 174 16.76 13.67 8.60
CA HIS A 174 17.18 13.27 9.96
C HIS A 174 16.02 13.14 10.96
N HIS A 175 14.89 13.76 10.66
CA HIS A 175 13.69 13.77 11.50
C HIS A 175 12.56 12.92 10.91
N THR A 176 12.75 12.34 9.72
CA THR A 176 11.75 11.48 9.07
C THR A 176 12.19 10.04 9.15
N ASN A 177 11.29 9.16 9.55
CA ASN A 177 11.45 7.72 9.39
C ASN A 177 10.07 7.09 9.13
N PRO A 178 9.38 7.52 8.04
CA PRO A 178 8.00 7.07 7.81
C PRO A 178 7.90 5.64 7.32
N GLY A 179 8.93 5.05 6.73
CA GLY A 179 8.85 3.70 6.21
C GLY A 179 10.18 3.02 5.92
N GLY A 180 11.30 3.76 5.95
CA GLY A 180 12.62 3.22 5.66
C GLY A 180 13.72 4.25 5.83
N GLU A 181 14.96 3.81 5.68
CA GLU A 181 16.12 4.69 5.71
C GLU A 181 16.08 5.68 4.54
N VAL A 182 16.40 6.95 4.83
CA VAL A 182 16.54 7.98 3.77
C VAL A 182 17.93 7.91 3.18
N VAL A 183 18.00 7.51 1.92
CA VAL A 183 19.26 7.39 1.19
C VAL A 183 19.77 8.77 0.78
N ASN A 184 21.08 8.97 0.88
CA ASN A 184 21.74 10.25 0.60
C ASN A 184 21.27 11.42 1.48
N ALA A 185 20.88 11.13 2.72
CA ALA A 185 20.64 12.18 3.70
C ALA A 185 21.89 13.06 3.86
N PRO A 186 21.73 14.41 3.94
CA PRO A 186 22.86 15.29 4.20
C PRO A 186 23.58 14.89 5.50
N SER A 187 24.89 14.99 5.53
CA SER A 187 25.68 14.73 6.74
C SER A 187 25.44 15.82 7.79
N GLY A 188 25.30 15.42 9.05
CA GLY A 188 25.13 16.32 10.20
C GLY A 188 23.72 16.28 10.80
N SER A 189 23.59 16.71 12.06
CA SER A 189 22.29 16.90 12.72
C SER A 189 21.83 18.34 12.46
N ALA A 190 20.80 18.50 11.65
CA ALA A 190 20.14 19.79 11.50
C ALA A 190 19.12 19.99 12.64
N ALA A 191 18.97 21.20 13.13
CA ALA A 191 17.88 21.55 14.03
C ALA A 191 16.53 21.38 13.31
N LEU A 192 15.52 20.95 14.05
CA LEU A 192 14.16 20.82 13.51
C LEU A 192 13.65 22.18 12.99
N VAL A 193 13.17 22.20 11.76
CA VAL A 193 12.57 23.38 11.13
C VAL A 193 11.05 23.23 11.14
N GLY A 194 10.37 24.09 11.88
CA GLY A 194 8.91 24.08 12.01
C GLY A 194 8.37 23.07 13.03
N PRO A 195 7.07 22.84 13.04
CA PRO A 195 6.42 21.93 13.97
C PRO A 195 6.73 20.47 13.60
N GLU A 196 6.92 19.63 14.61
CA GLU A 196 7.17 18.19 14.45
C GLU A 196 6.11 17.49 13.62
N SER A 197 4.86 17.92 13.74
CA SER A 197 3.72 17.39 12.96
C SER A 197 3.84 17.56 11.45
N ALA A 198 4.67 18.50 10.97
CA ALA A 198 4.88 18.79 9.55
C ALA A 198 6.01 17.97 8.91
N VAL A 199 6.92 17.40 9.72
CA VAL A 199 8.17 16.78 9.25
C VAL A 199 7.95 15.66 8.21
N THR A 200 6.98 14.79 8.43
CA THR A 200 6.73 13.61 7.58
C THR A 200 5.67 13.83 6.52
N VAL A 201 5.08 15.02 6.45
CA VAL A 201 3.87 15.26 5.65
C VAL A 201 4.13 15.09 4.16
N SER A 202 5.19 15.71 3.64
CA SER A 202 5.55 15.63 2.22
C SER A 202 6.00 14.22 1.83
N ALA A 203 6.79 13.56 2.64
CA ALA A 203 7.22 12.18 2.39
C ALA A 203 6.01 11.24 2.31
N LYS A 204 5.07 11.34 3.25
CA LYS A 204 3.82 10.56 3.24
C LYS A 204 2.94 10.86 2.03
N TYR A 205 2.82 12.12 1.64
CA TYR A 205 2.08 12.51 0.44
C TYR A 205 2.67 11.87 -0.81
N LEU A 206 3.98 11.98 -1.01
CA LEU A 206 4.67 11.42 -2.18
C LEU A 206 4.57 9.89 -2.22
N ASN A 207 4.80 9.22 -1.10
CA ASN A 207 4.74 7.76 -1.02
C ASN A 207 3.32 7.22 -1.25
N ASP A 208 2.29 7.90 -0.74
CA ASP A 208 0.90 7.45 -0.82
C ASP A 208 0.32 7.52 -2.24
N ARG A 209 0.99 8.23 -3.18
CA ARG A 209 0.60 8.22 -4.62
C ARG A 209 0.63 6.82 -5.21
N ALA A 210 1.51 5.95 -4.74
CA ALA A 210 1.57 4.56 -5.14
C ALA A 210 0.40 3.71 -4.60
N GLY A 211 -0.33 4.18 -3.58
CA GLY A 211 -1.42 3.45 -2.94
C GLY A 211 -2.54 3.02 -3.88
N SER A 212 -2.85 3.81 -4.91
CA SER A 212 -3.84 3.47 -5.93
C SER A 212 -3.29 2.56 -7.05
N ILE A 213 -1.99 2.28 -7.06
CA ILE A 213 -1.28 1.55 -8.13
C ILE A 213 -0.93 0.14 -7.68
N TYR A 214 -0.23 -0.02 -6.56
CA TYR A 214 0.22 -1.33 -6.08
C TYR A 214 -0.94 -2.16 -5.48
N ALA A 215 -0.69 -3.44 -5.21
CA ALA A 215 -1.68 -4.42 -4.73
C ALA A 215 -2.94 -4.51 -5.62
N GLY A 216 -2.74 -4.40 -6.94
CA GLY A 216 -3.81 -4.32 -7.92
C GLY A 216 -4.38 -2.90 -8.04
N SER A 217 -4.11 -2.24 -9.17
CA SER A 217 -4.48 -0.83 -9.36
C SER A 217 -5.99 -0.59 -9.22
N ASN A 218 -6.37 0.62 -8.85
CA ASN A 218 -7.78 1.01 -8.70
C ASN A 218 -8.57 0.80 -10.01
N GLU A 219 -7.91 0.95 -11.17
CA GLU A 219 -8.50 0.68 -12.49
C GLU A 219 -8.85 -0.81 -12.65
N ILE A 220 -7.93 -1.70 -12.26
CA ILE A 220 -8.19 -3.16 -12.27
C ILE A 220 -9.30 -3.51 -11.29
N GLN A 221 -9.33 -2.90 -10.10
CA GLN A 221 -10.41 -3.13 -9.14
C GLN A 221 -11.76 -2.67 -9.69
N ARG A 222 -11.83 -1.51 -10.37
CA ARG A 222 -13.04 -1.04 -11.06
C ARG A 222 -13.47 -1.98 -12.18
N ASN A 223 -12.53 -2.50 -12.97
CA ASN A 223 -12.83 -3.48 -14.01
C ASN A 223 -13.40 -4.79 -13.43
N ILE A 224 -12.86 -5.25 -12.28
CA ILE A 224 -13.41 -6.43 -11.59
C ILE A 224 -14.85 -6.18 -11.16
N LEU A 225 -15.13 -5.01 -10.56
CA LEU A 225 -16.48 -4.62 -10.15
C LEU A 225 -17.43 -4.53 -11.34
N ALA A 226 -17.01 -3.86 -12.41
CA ALA A 226 -17.84 -3.68 -13.62
C ALA A 226 -18.19 -5.02 -14.26
N LYS A 227 -17.21 -5.89 -14.47
CA LYS A 227 -17.45 -7.23 -15.05
C LYS A 227 -18.42 -8.06 -14.22
N ALA A 228 -18.27 -8.04 -12.91
CA ALA A 228 -19.09 -8.87 -12.04
C ALA A 228 -20.50 -8.33 -11.82
N GLN A 229 -20.70 -6.99 -11.86
CA GLN A 229 -22.01 -6.37 -11.64
C GLN A 229 -22.77 -6.10 -12.93
N LEU A 230 -22.08 -5.80 -14.02
CA LEU A 230 -22.71 -5.41 -15.28
C LEU A 230 -22.63 -6.51 -16.35
N GLY A 231 -21.91 -7.60 -16.09
CA GLY A 231 -21.73 -8.70 -17.05
C GLY A 231 -20.89 -8.33 -18.28
N LEU A 232 -20.00 -7.34 -18.15
CA LEU A 232 -19.12 -6.83 -19.21
C LEU A 232 -17.86 -7.68 -19.39
#